data_e5903061cad60c9331017d690e015d79
#
_entry.id   e5903061cad60c9331017d690e015d79
#
_cell.length_a   1.000
_cell.length_b   1.000
_cell.length_c   1.000
_cell.angle_alpha   90.00
_cell.angle_beta   90.00
_cell.angle_gamma   90.00
#
_symmetry.space_group_name_H-M   'P 1'
#
loop_
_entity.id
_entity.type
_entity.pdbx_description
1 polymer ?
#
loop_
_entity_poly.entity_id
_entity_poly.type
_entity_poly.pdbx_seq_one_letter_code
_entity_poly.pdbx_strand_id
1 'polypeptide(L)'
;MTIQETAALLQTMDRVLLLTHVRPDGDTIGSAAALCRVLRDLGKTAYLLPNPGITETYESYAAPYWAEDGFTPDFVVAVDIAALSLLPENAKKYASCIDLAIDHHPSNEGFAKESCVLAEMAACGEIIYEIAGLMTPMTAEIALPLYVAVSTDTGCFVYANTTAHTHRVAAALMETGIAVAGVNKALFRTKSRTRLAMEAWMAEWAEYYDNDRVVIMQIPRSLCLDYKATEADVEELSSLAALVAGTDCGVTLRELEPGKVKISLRTGPRVNATKVCALLGGGGHAAAAGATLSATLSEAKQAVLQAIDMVAGE
;
A
#
# COMPACT_ATOMS: atom_id res chain seq x y z
N MET A 1 -7.01 18.39 11.39
CA MET A 1 -5.92 19.19 12.03
C MET A 1 -4.88 19.58 10.98
N THR A 2 -4.17 20.66 11.18
CA THR A 2 -2.97 21.03 10.43
C THR A 2 -1.75 20.22 10.90
N ILE A 3 -0.66 20.21 10.12
CA ILE A 3 0.62 19.60 10.50
C ILE A 3 1.14 20.17 11.84
N GLN A 4 1.05 21.50 12.03
CA GLN A 4 1.50 22.18 13.24
C GLN A 4 0.69 21.77 14.47
N GLU A 5 -0.64 21.70 14.35
CA GLU A 5 -1.52 21.23 15.43
C GLU A 5 -1.26 19.76 15.78
N THR A 6 -1.02 18.94 14.76
CA THR A 6 -0.70 17.51 14.93
C THR A 6 0.64 17.32 15.64
N ALA A 7 1.67 18.08 15.23
CA ALA A 7 2.98 18.04 15.91
C ALA A 7 2.85 18.48 17.39
N ALA A 8 2.09 19.55 17.64
CA ALA A 8 1.85 20.03 19.01
C ALA A 8 1.09 19.00 19.87
N LEU A 9 0.08 18.32 19.30
CA LEU A 9 -0.67 17.27 19.97
C LEU A 9 0.24 16.08 20.31
N LEU A 10 1.02 15.58 19.33
CA LEU A 10 1.97 14.47 19.51
C LEU A 10 3.02 14.76 20.60
N GLN A 11 3.45 16.04 20.73
CA GLN A 11 4.36 16.45 21.80
C GLN A 11 3.76 16.30 23.21
N THR A 12 2.44 16.31 23.35
CA THR A 12 1.76 16.10 24.63
C THR A 12 1.54 14.62 24.98
N MET A 13 1.59 13.74 23.98
CA MET A 13 1.33 12.33 24.13
C MET A 13 2.53 11.59 24.74
N ASP A 14 2.27 10.59 25.54
CA ASP A 14 3.22 9.57 26.00
C ASP A 14 2.52 8.21 26.02
N ARG A 15 3.27 7.12 26.10
CA ARG A 15 2.75 5.74 26.05
C ARG A 15 1.86 5.50 24.82
N VAL A 16 2.39 5.87 23.66
CA VAL A 16 1.68 5.86 22.36
C VAL A 16 1.75 4.48 21.71
N LEU A 17 0.61 3.96 21.25
CA LEU A 17 0.53 2.78 20.41
C LEU A 17 0.15 3.20 18.99
N LEU A 18 1.00 2.86 18.02
CA LEU A 18 0.77 3.13 16.60
C LEU A 18 0.12 1.91 15.94
N LEU A 19 -0.95 2.13 15.20
CA LEU A 19 -1.67 1.11 14.43
C LEU A 19 -1.38 1.27 12.95
N THR A 20 -1.26 0.14 12.26
CA THR A 20 -1.09 0.02 10.81
C THR A 20 -2.24 -0.78 10.22
N HIS A 21 -2.53 -0.66 8.91
CA HIS A 21 -3.67 -1.35 8.29
C HIS A 21 -3.43 -2.86 8.10
N VAL A 22 -4.51 -3.63 7.86
CA VAL A 22 -4.56 -5.11 7.88
C VAL A 22 -3.62 -5.82 6.90
N ARG A 23 -3.27 -5.19 5.79
CA ARG A 23 -2.27 -5.68 4.81
C ARG A 23 -1.20 -4.62 4.64
N PRO A 24 -0.33 -4.47 5.66
CA PRO A 24 0.55 -3.31 5.74
C PRO A 24 1.57 -3.32 4.60
N ASP A 25 1.66 -2.19 3.93
CA ASP A 25 2.62 -1.90 2.89
C ASP A 25 3.76 -1.01 3.41
N GLY A 26 4.58 -0.50 2.49
CA GLY A 26 5.72 0.32 2.85
C GLY A 26 5.33 1.69 3.40
N ASP A 27 4.18 2.26 3.01
CA ASP A 27 3.78 3.57 3.51
C ASP A 27 3.31 3.48 4.96
N THR A 28 2.35 2.60 5.28
CA THR A 28 1.87 2.49 6.67
C THR A 28 2.99 2.05 7.63
N ILE A 29 3.86 1.10 7.23
CA ILE A 29 4.97 0.62 8.08
C ILE A 29 6.06 1.70 8.21
N GLY A 30 6.49 2.30 7.11
CA GLY A 30 7.53 3.32 7.13
C GLY A 30 7.12 4.56 7.91
N SER A 31 5.90 5.02 7.70
CA SER A 31 5.29 6.16 8.41
C SER A 31 5.17 5.90 9.91
N ALA A 32 4.63 4.74 10.30
CA ALA A 32 4.50 4.38 11.71
C ALA A 32 5.86 4.18 12.41
N ALA A 33 6.82 3.51 11.76
CA ALA A 33 8.17 3.31 12.30
C ALA A 33 8.90 4.65 12.50
N ALA A 34 8.83 5.55 11.52
CA ALA A 34 9.42 6.88 11.62
C ALA A 34 8.79 7.70 12.75
N LEU A 35 7.46 7.74 12.84
CA LEU A 35 6.76 8.45 13.92
C LEU A 35 7.10 7.87 15.29
N CYS A 36 7.17 6.55 15.41
CA CYS A 36 7.61 5.88 16.64
C CYS A 36 9.02 6.31 17.04
N ARG A 37 9.95 6.37 16.07
CA ARG A 37 11.31 6.83 16.32
C ARG A 37 11.34 8.29 16.76
N VAL A 38 10.61 9.19 16.10
CA VAL A 38 10.48 10.60 16.49
C VAL A 38 10.02 10.72 17.95
N LEU A 39 8.98 10.00 18.33
CA LEU A 39 8.47 10.04 19.70
C LEU A 39 9.50 9.52 20.71
N ARG A 40 10.23 8.44 20.39
CA ARG A 40 11.31 7.91 21.24
C ARG A 40 12.49 8.87 21.37
N ASP A 41 12.87 9.57 20.31
CA ASP A 41 13.94 10.58 20.33
C ASP A 41 13.58 11.78 21.21
N LEU A 42 12.29 12.05 21.42
CA LEU A 42 11.77 13.03 22.39
C LEU A 42 11.62 12.47 23.81
N GLY A 43 12.14 11.27 24.09
CA GLY A 43 12.09 10.63 25.40
C GLY A 43 10.74 10.01 25.76
N LYS A 44 9.86 9.82 24.79
CA LYS A 44 8.52 9.24 24.99
C LYS A 44 8.52 7.73 24.83
N THR A 45 7.56 7.08 25.46
CA THR A 45 7.28 5.66 25.29
C THR A 45 6.36 5.48 24.06
N ALA A 46 6.85 4.88 23.01
CA ALA A 46 6.07 4.64 21.79
C ALA A 46 6.39 3.26 21.19
N TYR A 47 5.36 2.59 20.69
CA TYR A 47 5.46 1.27 20.07
C TYR A 47 4.50 1.14 18.88
N LEU A 48 4.80 0.19 17.99
CA LEU A 48 3.88 -0.29 16.96
C LEU A 48 3.16 -1.54 17.49
N LEU A 49 1.86 -1.63 17.25
CA LEU A 49 1.15 -2.90 17.46
C LEU A 49 1.66 -3.93 16.46
N PRO A 50 2.15 -5.11 16.90
CA PRO A 50 2.55 -6.17 15.99
C PRO A 50 1.43 -6.49 14.99
N ASN A 51 1.74 -6.43 13.70
CA ASN A 51 0.76 -6.66 12.65
C ASN A 51 0.93 -8.06 12.04
N PRO A 52 -0.04 -8.98 12.19
CA PRO A 52 0.08 -10.35 11.70
C PRO A 52 0.08 -10.45 10.15
N GLY A 53 -0.29 -9.39 9.46
CA GLY A 53 -0.28 -9.32 7.99
C GLY A 53 1.02 -8.80 7.38
N ILE A 54 2.03 -8.47 8.22
CA ILE A 54 3.30 -7.93 7.71
C ILE A 54 4.05 -8.99 6.90
N THR A 55 4.65 -8.54 5.79
CA THR A 55 5.52 -9.39 4.97
C THR A 55 6.98 -9.28 5.39
N GLU A 56 7.80 -10.28 5.05
CA GLU A 56 9.26 -10.26 5.30
C GLU A 56 9.94 -9.02 4.73
N THR A 57 9.39 -8.46 3.65
CA THR A 57 9.89 -7.24 3.00
C THR A 57 9.93 -6.04 3.95
N TYR A 58 8.92 -5.90 4.80
CA TYR A 58 8.75 -4.73 5.67
C TYR A 58 9.03 -5.02 7.15
N GLU A 59 9.13 -6.28 7.55
CA GLU A 59 9.29 -6.67 8.95
C GLU A 59 10.50 -6.00 9.61
N SER A 60 11.63 -5.91 8.91
CA SER A 60 12.86 -5.32 9.45
C SER A 60 12.74 -3.83 9.81
N TYR A 61 11.80 -3.10 9.19
CA TYR A 61 11.53 -1.68 9.51
C TYR A 61 10.63 -1.52 10.74
N ALA A 62 9.75 -2.48 11.01
CA ALA A 62 8.80 -2.44 12.11
C ALA A 62 9.30 -3.15 13.38
N ALA A 63 10.04 -4.25 13.24
CA ALA A 63 10.45 -5.11 14.36
C ALA A 63 11.13 -4.39 15.53
N PRO A 64 11.99 -3.37 15.33
CA PRO A 64 12.61 -2.63 16.45
C PRO A 64 11.61 -1.84 17.30
N TYR A 65 10.38 -1.69 16.82
CA TYR A 65 9.35 -0.85 17.42
C TYR A 65 8.14 -1.64 17.93
N TRP A 66 8.12 -2.97 17.81
CA TRP A 66 6.99 -3.79 18.29
C TRP A 66 6.71 -3.55 19.78
N ALA A 67 5.42 -3.44 20.09
CA ALA A 67 4.98 -3.39 21.47
C ALA A 67 5.29 -4.70 22.19
N GLU A 68 5.76 -4.59 23.42
CA GLU A 68 5.94 -5.74 24.32
C GLU A 68 4.57 -6.27 24.76
N ASP A 69 4.53 -7.56 25.10
CA ASP A 69 3.32 -8.18 25.65
C ASP A 69 2.88 -7.46 26.94
N GLY A 70 1.59 -7.11 26.99
CA GLY A 70 1.02 -6.40 28.13
C GLY A 70 1.18 -4.88 28.10
N PHE A 71 1.76 -4.29 27.05
CA PHE A 71 1.79 -2.84 26.91
C PHE A 71 0.38 -2.25 26.88
N THR A 72 0.12 -1.31 27.78
CA THR A 72 -1.15 -0.57 27.84
C THR A 72 -0.90 0.87 27.40
N PRO A 73 -1.41 1.32 26.24
CA PRO A 73 -1.25 2.68 25.79
C PRO A 73 -2.15 3.66 26.53
N ASP A 74 -1.69 4.90 26.66
CA ASP A 74 -2.52 6.03 27.05
C ASP A 74 -3.11 6.72 25.81
N PHE A 75 -2.41 6.60 24.65
CA PHE A 75 -2.84 7.15 23.37
C PHE A 75 -2.69 6.12 22.25
N VAL A 76 -3.67 6.11 21.35
CA VAL A 76 -3.69 5.23 20.17
C VAL A 76 -3.71 6.10 18.90
N VAL A 77 -2.75 5.89 18.02
CA VAL A 77 -2.62 6.65 16.76
C VAL A 77 -2.72 5.69 15.58
N ALA A 78 -3.65 5.95 14.68
CA ALA A 78 -3.77 5.25 13.40
C ALA A 78 -2.93 5.95 12.34
N VAL A 79 -2.09 5.21 11.63
CA VAL A 79 -1.19 5.72 10.60
C VAL A 79 -1.52 5.08 9.27
N ASP A 80 -1.89 5.88 8.28
CA ASP A 80 -2.23 5.44 6.93
C ASP A 80 -3.39 4.44 6.92
N ILE A 81 -4.45 4.76 7.65
CA ILE A 81 -5.67 3.94 7.74
C ILE A 81 -6.86 4.79 7.35
N ALA A 82 -7.50 4.45 6.22
CA ALA A 82 -8.65 5.21 5.71
C ALA A 82 -9.98 4.86 6.40
N ALA A 83 -10.13 3.64 6.93
CA ALA A 83 -11.39 3.14 7.49
C ALA A 83 -11.16 2.13 8.62
N LEU A 84 -12.09 2.05 9.58
CA LEU A 84 -12.04 1.05 10.66
C LEU A 84 -12.06 -0.41 10.15
N SER A 85 -12.64 -0.65 8.98
CA SER A 85 -12.65 -1.97 8.33
C SER A 85 -11.26 -2.46 7.92
N LEU A 86 -10.28 -1.55 7.82
CA LEU A 86 -8.90 -1.86 7.49
C LEU A 86 -8.03 -2.19 8.72
N LEU A 87 -8.59 -2.14 9.92
CA LEU A 87 -7.86 -2.56 11.12
C LEU A 87 -7.62 -4.07 11.11
N PRO A 88 -6.40 -4.55 11.42
CA PRO A 88 -6.13 -5.96 11.66
C PRO A 88 -6.91 -6.45 12.89
N GLU A 89 -7.18 -7.75 12.97
CA GLU A 89 -8.05 -8.32 14.01
C GLU A 89 -7.61 -7.96 15.43
N ASN A 90 -6.31 -7.99 15.70
CA ASN A 90 -5.74 -7.64 17.01
C ASN A 90 -5.81 -6.14 17.33
N ALA A 91 -6.05 -5.27 16.35
CA ALA A 91 -6.24 -3.83 16.53
C ALA A 91 -7.70 -3.44 16.75
N LYS A 92 -8.67 -4.29 16.41
CA LYS A 92 -10.11 -3.98 16.52
C LYS A 92 -10.55 -3.57 17.93
N LYS A 93 -9.89 -4.08 18.97
CA LYS A 93 -10.14 -3.68 20.36
C LYS A 93 -9.88 -2.21 20.64
N TYR A 94 -9.10 -1.53 19.79
CA TYR A 94 -8.80 -0.10 19.88
C TYR A 94 -9.72 0.77 19.02
N ALA A 95 -10.60 0.21 18.20
CA ALA A 95 -11.41 0.95 17.23
C ALA A 95 -12.23 2.10 17.84
N SER A 96 -12.66 1.96 19.09
CA SER A 96 -13.46 3.00 19.79
C SER A 96 -12.62 4.04 20.57
N CYS A 97 -11.29 3.90 20.59
CA CYS A 97 -10.42 4.76 21.38
C CYS A 97 -9.21 5.27 20.60
N ILE A 98 -9.29 5.33 19.27
CA ILE A 98 -8.26 5.96 18.43
C ILE A 98 -8.30 7.48 18.67
N ASP A 99 -7.19 8.01 19.18
CA ASP A 99 -7.07 9.42 19.55
C ASP A 99 -6.74 10.30 18.36
N LEU A 100 -5.88 9.80 17.45
CA LEU A 100 -5.42 10.52 16.29
C LEU A 100 -5.33 9.61 15.06
N ALA A 101 -5.78 10.07 13.90
CA ALA A 101 -5.49 9.46 12.60
C ALA A 101 -4.61 10.40 11.78
N ILE A 102 -3.53 9.87 11.21
CA ILE A 102 -2.68 10.57 10.24
C ILE A 102 -2.75 9.79 8.93
N ASP A 103 -3.26 10.43 7.86
CA ASP A 103 -3.61 9.73 6.63
C ASP A 103 -3.56 10.66 5.42
N HIS A 104 -3.37 10.09 4.22
CA HIS A 104 -3.43 10.82 2.96
C HIS A 104 -4.58 10.36 2.04
N HIS A 105 -5.37 9.39 2.46
CA HIS A 105 -6.46 8.88 1.65
C HIS A 105 -7.66 9.85 1.63
N PRO A 106 -8.15 10.29 0.44
CA PRO A 106 -9.35 11.14 0.35
C PRO A 106 -10.63 10.43 0.81
N SER A 107 -10.59 9.11 0.94
CA SER A 107 -11.70 8.27 1.43
C SER A 107 -11.69 8.06 2.94
N ASN A 108 -10.84 8.77 3.70
CA ASN A 108 -10.79 8.63 5.16
C ASN A 108 -12.15 8.92 5.80
N GLU A 109 -12.62 8.00 6.65
CA GLU A 109 -13.97 8.05 7.26
C GLU A 109 -14.04 8.96 8.50
N GLY A 110 -12.95 9.57 8.96
CA GLY A 110 -12.93 10.44 10.14
C GLY A 110 -13.28 9.72 11.44
N PHE A 111 -12.80 8.51 11.62
CA PHE A 111 -13.15 7.60 12.72
C PHE A 111 -12.40 7.89 14.05
N ALA A 112 -11.31 8.65 14.01
CA ALA A 112 -10.54 9.00 15.20
C ALA A 112 -11.10 10.25 15.88
N LYS A 113 -10.72 10.50 17.15
CA LYS A 113 -11.09 11.73 17.87
C LYS A 113 -10.56 12.98 17.16
N GLU A 114 -9.31 12.92 16.71
CA GLU A 114 -8.64 13.94 15.92
C GLU A 114 -8.07 13.33 14.63
N SER A 115 -7.99 14.13 13.56
CA SER A 115 -7.49 13.64 12.28
C SER A 115 -6.66 14.69 11.55
N CYS A 116 -5.51 14.27 11.03
CA CYS A 116 -4.68 14.98 10.08
C CYS A 116 -4.72 14.25 8.75
N VAL A 117 -5.62 14.64 7.85
CA VAL A 117 -5.79 14.00 6.53
C VAL A 117 -5.46 15.00 5.45
N LEU A 118 -4.43 14.72 4.65
CA LEU A 118 -3.93 15.59 3.58
C LEU A 118 -3.88 14.81 2.25
N ALA A 119 -5.00 14.83 1.54
CA ALA A 119 -5.20 14.02 0.33
C ALA A 119 -4.35 14.46 -0.88
N GLU A 120 -3.71 15.63 -0.81
CA GLU A 120 -2.76 16.11 -1.82
C GLU A 120 -1.35 15.55 -1.66
N MET A 121 -1.03 14.94 -0.52
CA MET A 121 0.25 14.28 -0.27
C MET A 121 0.30 12.93 -0.98
N ALA A 122 1.44 12.63 -1.57
CA ALA A 122 1.62 11.38 -2.33
C ALA A 122 1.68 10.13 -1.46
N ALA A 123 2.01 10.30 -0.17
CA ALA A 123 2.15 9.24 0.82
C ALA A 123 1.88 9.82 2.23
N CYS A 124 1.45 8.99 3.15
CA CYS A 124 1.40 9.34 4.58
C CYS A 124 2.80 9.70 5.11
N GLY A 125 3.85 9.07 4.55
CA GLY A 125 5.24 9.38 4.85
C GLY A 125 5.63 10.83 4.61
N GLU A 126 5.02 11.54 3.64
CA GLU A 126 5.26 12.98 3.45
C GLU A 126 4.69 13.79 4.62
N ILE A 127 3.51 13.41 5.11
CA ILE A 127 2.87 14.08 6.26
C ILE A 127 3.73 13.88 7.51
N ILE A 128 4.18 12.65 7.75
CA ILE A 128 5.06 12.35 8.89
C ILE A 128 6.40 13.06 8.77
N TYR A 129 6.96 13.22 7.56
CA TYR A 129 8.18 14.01 7.33
C TYR A 129 8.02 15.45 7.79
N GLU A 130 6.93 16.10 7.39
CA GLU A 130 6.63 17.50 7.77
C GLU A 130 6.40 17.63 9.30
N ILE A 131 5.67 16.69 9.91
CA ILE A 131 5.45 16.65 11.36
C ILE A 131 6.79 16.46 12.08
N ALA A 132 7.60 15.50 11.66
CA ALA A 132 8.90 15.20 12.26
C ALA A 132 9.84 16.40 12.24
N GLY A 133 9.87 17.13 11.12
CA GLY A 133 10.69 18.35 10.96
C GLY A 133 10.35 19.47 11.94
N LEU A 134 9.13 19.49 12.49
CA LEU A 134 8.73 20.43 13.54
C LEU A 134 9.07 19.94 14.96
N MET A 135 9.42 18.67 15.11
CA MET A 135 9.57 18.04 16.44
C MET A 135 11.02 17.70 16.78
N THR A 136 11.82 17.28 15.79
CA THR A 136 13.20 16.81 16.01
C THR A 136 14.04 16.96 14.73
N PRO A 137 15.38 17.03 14.82
CA PRO A 137 16.23 16.94 13.65
C PRO A 137 16.02 15.62 12.89
N MET A 138 16.02 15.69 11.56
CA MET A 138 15.89 14.49 10.72
C MET A 138 17.19 13.68 10.78
N THR A 139 17.12 12.48 11.37
CA THR A 139 18.24 11.52 11.45
C THR A 139 18.07 10.41 10.41
N ALA A 140 19.13 9.65 10.15
CA ALA A 140 19.05 8.52 9.20
C ALA A 140 18.04 7.44 9.66
N GLU A 141 17.88 7.27 10.95
CA GLU A 141 16.93 6.31 11.54
C GLU A 141 15.46 6.71 11.35
N ILE A 142 15.17 8.01 11.25
CA ILE A 142 13.85 8.54 10.91
C ILE A 142 13.69 8.56 9.38
N ALA A 143 14.73 8.97 8.67
CA ALA A 143 14.69 9.16 7.22
C ALA A 143 14.55 7.85 6.44
N LEU A 144 15.19 6.76 6.89
CA LEU A 144 15.12 5.47 6.18
C LEU A 144 13.69 4.92 6.06
N PRO A 145 12.92 4.76 7.14
CA PRO A 145 11.54 4.31 7.02
C PRO A 145 10.64 5.31 6.27
N LEU A 146 10.87 6.62 6.38
CA LEU A 146 10.14 7.61 5.57
C LEU A 146 10.44 7.48 4.08
N TYR A 147 11.69 7.20 3.71
CA TYR A 147 12.03 6.95 2.32
C TYR A 147 11.34 5.68 1.79
N VAL A 148 11.25 4.64 2.61
CA VAL A 148 10.45 3.43 2.26
C VAL A 148 9.00 3.82 2.03
N ALA A 149 8.37 4.55 2.93
CA ALA A 149 6.99 5.02 2.83
C ALA A 149 6.75 5.77 1.49
N VAL A 150 7.48 6.84 1.27
CA VAL A 150 7.31 7.69 0.08
C VAL A 150 7.63 6.94 -1.21
N SER A 151 8.69 6.13 -1.23
CA SER A 151 9.08 5.42 -2.44
C SER A 151 8.13 4.28 -2.81
N THR A 152 7.53 3.60 -1.84
CA THR A 152 6.58 2.50 -2.14
C THR A 152 5.27 3.04 -2.66
N ASP A 153 4.69 4.06 -2.04
CA ASP A 153 3.39 4.60 -2.44
C ASP A 153 3.43 5.38 -3.77
N THR A 154 4.62 5.83 -4.15
CA THR A 154 4.87 6.46 -5.46
C THR A 154 5.41 5.48 -6.53
N GLY A 155 5.50 4.18 -6.23
CA GLY A 155 6.07 3.18 -7.13
C GLY A 155 7.50 3.54 -7.56
N CYS A 156 8.33 3.95 -6.62
CA CYS A 156 9.67 4.51 -6.86
C CYS A 156 9.62 5.75 -7.77
N PHE A 157 8.71 6.66 -7.48
CA PHE A 157 8.52 7.95 -8.18
C PHE A 157 8.00 7.83 -9.62
N VAL A 158 7.34 6.73 -9.96
CA VAL A 158 6.77 6.47 -11.29
C VAL A 158 5.28 6.83 -11.37
N TYR A 159 4.54 6.71 -10.27
CA TYR A 159 3.09 6.90 -10.28
C TYR A 159 2.68 8.37 -10.38
N ALA A 160 1.45 8.60 -10.85
CA ALA A 160 0.91 9.93 -11.10
C ALA A 160 0.71 10.79 -9.85
N ASN A 161 0.71 10.20 -8.64
CA ASN A 161 0.70 10.91 -7.37
C ASN A 161 2.05 11.56 -7.03
N THR A 162 3.14 11.20 -7.71
CA THR A 162 4.47 11.80 -7.53
C THR A 162 4.46 13.28 -7.89
N THR A 163 4.85 14.14 -6.95
CA THR A 163 4.87 15.59 -7.11
C THR A 163 6.27 16.17 -6.95
N ALA A 164 6.43 17.47 -7.23
CA ALA A 164 7.68 18.17 -6.92
C ALA A 164 7.96 18.21 -5.40
N HIS A 165 6.92 18.16 -4.55
CA HIS A 165 7.06 18.04 -3.09
C HIS A 165 7.66 16.68 -2.74
N THR A 166 7.12 15.59 -3.29
CA THR A 166 7.63 14.22 -3.13
C THR A 166 9.14 14.14 -3.39
N HIS A 167 9.61 14.74 -4.48
CA HIS A 167 11.04 14.76 -4.81
C HIS A 167 11.87 15.60 -3.83
N ARG A 168 11.33 16.72 -3.31
CA ARG A 168 12.03 17.51 -2.27
C ARG A 168 12.15 16.74 -0.97
N VAL A 169 11.07 16.06 -0.54
CA VAL A 169 11.09 15.18 0.63
C VAL A 169 12.12 14.06 0.43
N ALA A 170 12.07 13.35 -0.69
CA ALA A 170 13.05 12.30 -0.98
C ALA A 170 14.50 12.82 -0.95
N ALA A 171 14.78 13.98 -1.55
CA ALA A 171 16.10 14.59 -1.54
C ALA A 171 16.58 14.90 -0.10
N ALA A 172 15.72 15.52 0.72
CA ALA A 172 16.04 15.82 2.11
C ALA A 172 16.30 14.55 2.95
N LEU A 173 15.51 13.48 2.72
CA LEU A 173 15.75 12.20 3.36
C LEU A 173 17.12 11.60 2.94
N MET A 174 17.48 11.70 1.67
CA MET A 174 18.78 11.24 1.15
C MET A 174 19.98 12.02 1.72
N GLU A 175 19.82 13.31 2.02
CA GLU A 175 20.86 14.14 2.64
C GLU A 175 21.29 13.64 4.02
N THR A 176 20.46 12.82 4.70
CA THR A 176 20.82 12.16 5.96
C THR A 176 21.81 11.02 5.80
N GLY A 177 22.14 10.63 4.56
CA GLY A 177 23.10 9.57 4.25
C GLY A 177 22.52 8.16 4.20
N ILE A 178 21.19 7.99 4.13
CA ILE A 178 20.56 6.67 3.99
C ILE A 178 21.00 5.96 2.69
N ALA A 179 21.10 4.63 2.73
CA ALA A 179 21.56 3.80 1.63
C ALA A 179 20.44 3.53 0.59
N VAL A 180 19.96 4.58 -0.09
CA VAL A 180 18.84 4.55 -1.06
C VAL A 180 19.00 3.47 -2.13
N ALA A 181 20.21 3.28 -2.67
CA ALA A 181 20.45 2.26 -3.70
C ALA A 181 20.11 0.84 -3.21
N GLY A 182 20.43 0.54 -1.92
CA GLY A 182 20.06 -0.73 -1.28
C GLY A 182 18.57 -0.90 -1.14
N VAL A 183 17.87 0.14 -0.66
CA VAL A 183 16.41 0.16 -0.51
C VAL A 183 15.72 -0.05 -1.85
N ASN A 184 16.06 0.75 -2.86
CA ASN A 184 15.44 0.67 -4.18
C ASN A 184 15.72 -0.68 -4.87
N LYS A 185 16.92 -1.24 -4.69
CA LYS A 185 17.21 -2.57 -5.20
C LYS A 185 16.35 -3.63 -4.53
N ALA A 186 16.24 -3.61 -3.19
CA ALA A 186 15.49 -4.60 -2.44
C ALA A 186 13.99 -4.54 -2.78
N LEU A 187 13.39 -3.33 -2.77
CA LEU A 187 11.95 -3.15 -2.93
C LEU A 187 11.47 -3.23 -4.38
N PHE A 188 12.26 -2.71 -5.35
CA PHE A 188 11.74 -2.53 -6.71
C PHE A 188 12.52 -3.27 -7.80
N ARG A 189 13.70 -3.80 -7.50
CA ARG A 189 14.60 -4.39 -8.51
C ARG A 189 15.03 -5.82 -8.20
N THR A 190 14.60 -6.39 -7.07
CA THR A 190 14.90 -7.78 -6.70
C THR A 190 13.62 -8.60 -6.83
N LYS A 191 13.72 -9.73 -7.53
CA LYS A 191 12.65 -10.70 -7.70
C LYS A 191 13.13 -12.08 -7.33
N SER A 192 12.27 -12.89 -6.74
CA SER A 192 12.56 -14.29 -6.53
C SER A 192 12.65 -15.03 -7.88
N ARG A 193 13.33 -16.20 -7.88
CA ARG A 193 13.33 -17.06 -9.08
C ARG A 193 11.92 -17.53 -9.43
N THR A 194 11.12 -17.82 -8.43
CA THR A 194 9.70 -18.21 -8.58
C THR A 194 8.93 -17.12 -9.28
N ARG A 195 9.01 -15.87 -8.79
CA ARG A 195 8.34 -14.74 -9.41
C ARG A 195 8.76 -14.51 -10.86
N LEU A 196 10.06 -14.57 -11.17
CA LEU A 196 10.54 -14.43 -12.56
C LEU A 196 10.00 -15.53 -13.48
N ALA A 197 9.93 -16.77 -12.99
CA ALA A 197 9.36 -17.88 -13.76
C ALA A 197 7.86 -17.69 -14.01
N MET A 198 7.11 -17.22 -13.01
CA MET A 198 5.69 -16.91 -13.14
C MET A 198 5.44 -15.73 -14.10
N GLU A 199 6.24 -14.66 -14.04
CA GLU A 199 6.17 -13.55 -15.00
C GLU A 199 6.39 -14.03 -16.44
N ALA A 200 7.38 -14.89 -16.66
CA ALA A 200 7.64 -15.47 -17.98
C ALA A 200 6.46 -16.31 -18.47
N TRP A 201 5.89 -17.15 -17.62
CA TRP A 201 4.71 -17.94 -17.94
C TRP A 201 3.50 -17.04 -18.26
N MET A 202 3.23 -16.04 -17.44
CA MET A 202 2.12 -15.11 -17.66
C MET A 202 2.27 -14.33 -18.97
N ALA A 203 3.49 -13.94 -19.32
CA ALA A 203 3.78 -13.26 -20.58
C ALA A 203 3.59 -14.18 -21.80
N GLU A 204 4.00 -15.43 -21.71
CA GLU A 204 3.82 -16.43 -22.77
C GLU A 204 2.34 -16.73 -23.04
N TRP A 205 1.53 -16.76 -21.99
CA TRP A 205 0.09 -17.08 -22.05
C TRP A 205 -0.81 -15.83 -21.98
N ALA A 206 -0.25 -14.63 -22.23
CA ALA A 206 -1.02 -13.41 -22.27
C ALA A 206 -2.00 -13.41 -23.45
N GLU A 207 -3.21 -12.97 -23.20
CA GLU A 207 -4.25 -12.85 -24.23
C GLU A 207 -4.50 -11.37 -24.51
N TYR A 208 -4.65 -11.05 -25.80
CA TYR A 208 -4.78 -9.68 -26.30
C TYR A 208 -6.14 -9.47 -26.97
N TYR A 209 -6.80 -8.35 -26.66
CA TYR A 209 -8.14 -8.00 -27.12
C TYR A 209 -8.19 -6.53 -27.54
N ASP A 210 -9.20 -6.15 -28.33
CA ASP A 210 -9.45 -4.77 -28.78
C ASP A 210 -8.20 -4.11 -29.40
N ASN A 211 -7.62 -4.75 -30.42
CA ASN A 211 -6.38 -4.30 -31.08
C ASN A 211 -5.23 -4.10 -30.08
N ASP A 212 -5.01 -5.07 -29.20
CA ASP A 212 -3.97 -5.14 -28.19
C ASP A 212 -4.08 -4.08 -27.08
N ARG A 213 -5.21 -3.35 -27.01
CA ARG A 213 -5.43 -2.35 -25.95
C ARG A 213 -5.87 -2.96 -24.61
N VAL A 214 -6.45 -4.16 -24.65
CA VAL A 214 -6.80 -4.91 -23.44
C VAL A 214 -5.92 -6.16 -23.36
N VAL A 215 -5.18 -6.30 -22.29
CA VAL A 215 -4.30 -7.45 -22.04
C VAL A 215 -4.80 -8.20 -20.82
N ILE A 216 -5.04 -9.51 -20.97
CA ILE A 216 -5.43 -10.38 -19.87
C ILE A 216 -4.33 -11.40 -19.61
N MET A 217 -3.85 -11.42 -18.38
CA MET A 217 -2.94 -12.43 -17.85
C MET A 217 -3.60 -13.22 -16.74
N GLN A 218 -3.35 -14.53 -16.69
CA GLN A 218 -3.97 -15.42 -15.72
C GLN A 218 -2.94 -16.01 -14.78
N ILE A 219 -3.34 -16.24 -13.53
CA ILE A 219 -2.58 -16.95 -12.50
C ILE A 219 -3.47 -18.11 -12.01
N PRO A 220 -3.45 -19.27 -12.71
CA PRO A 220 -4.14 -20.46 -12.25
C PRO A 220 -3.57 -20.92 -10.90
N ARG A 221 -4.40 -21.49 -10.05
CA ARG A 221 -3.94 -22.06 -8.78
C ARG A 221 -2.86 -23.14 -8.97
N SER A 222 -2.97 -23.96 -10.03
CA SER A 222 -1.95 -24.97 -10.38
C SER A 222 -0.57 -24.34 -10.56
N LEU A 223 -0.48 -23.18 -11.22
CA LEU A 223 0.79 -22.47 -11.40
C LEU A 223 1.43 -22.12 -10.05
N CYS A 224 0.65 -21.60 -9.10
CA CYS A 224 1.16 -21.29 -7.76
C CYS A 224 1.66 -22.54 -7.03
N LEU A 225 0.95 -23.66 -7.17
CA LEU A 225 1.34 -24.92 -6.55
C LEU A 225 2.61 -25.51 -7.19
N ASP A 226 2.69 -25.52 -8.52
CA ASP A 226 3.82 -26.07 -9.28
C ASP A 226 5.13 -25.32 -8.98
N TYR A 227 5.06 -24.00 -8.85
CA TYR A 227 6.20 -23.15 -8.51
C TYR A 227 6.40 -22.96 -7.01
N LYS A 228 5.53 -23.52 -6.16
CA LYS A 228 5.53 -23.32 -4.69
C LYS A 228 5.57 -21.83 -4.33
N ALA A 229 4.80 -21.04 -5.07
CA ALA A 229 4.77 -19.59 -4.94
C ALA A 229 4.22 -19.18 -3.58
N THR A 230 4.89 -18.22 -2.95
CA THR A 230 4.40 -17.53 -1.75
C THR A 230 3.47 -16.39 -2.13
N GLU A 231 2.76 -15.81 -1.15
CA GLU A 231 1.93 -14.63 -1.40
C GLU A 231 2.78 -13.45 -1.91
N ALA A 232 3.99 -13.28 -1.36
CA ALA A 232 4.95 -12.25 -1.80
C ALA A 232 5.39 -12.41 -3.26
N ASP A 233 5.47 -13.65 -3.79
CA ASP A 233 5.78 -13.88 -5.20
C ASP A 233 4.66 -13.45 -6.13
N VAL A 234 3.41 -13.45 -5.66
CA VAL A 234 2.21 -13.27 -6.49
C VAL A 234 1.63 -11.85 -6.39
N GLU A 235 1.86 -11.15 -5.28
CA GLU A 235 1.22 -9.88 -4.97
C GLU A 235 1.41 -8.82 -6.08
N GLU A 236 2.65 -8.63 -6.54
CA GLU A 236 2.96 -7.62 -7.54
C GLU A 236 2.68 -8.08 -9.00
N LEU A 237 2.39 -9.36 -9.21
CA LEU A 237 2.03 -9.86 -10.54
C LEU A 237 0.71 -9.27 -11.05
N SER A 238 -0.10 -8.72 -10.17
CA SER A 238 -1.37 -8.06 -10.51
C SER A 238 -1.25 -6.84 -11.42
N SER A 239 -0.07 -6.25 -11.54
CA SER A 239 0.21 -5.10 -12.42
C SER A 239 0.88 -5.47 -13.74
N LEU A 240 1.32 -6.72 -13.93
CA LEU A 240 2.16 -7.13 -15.05
C LEU A 240 1.49 -6.87 -16.41
N ALA A 241 0.20 -7.18 -16.54
CA ALA A 241 -0.55 -6.98 -17.79
C ALA A 241 -0.57 -5.51 -18.26
N ALA A 242 -0.53 -4.56 -17.32
CA ALA A 242 -0.53 -3.13 -17.66
C ALA A 242 0.85 -2.59 -18.09
N LEU A 243 1.92 -3.39 -17.97
CA LEU A 243 3.26 -3.01 -18.42
C LEU A 243 3.49 -3.26 -19.92
N VAL A 244 2.54 -3.91 -20.59
CA VAL A 244 2.62 -4.15 -22.03
C VAL A 244 2.40 -2.83 -22.78
N ALA A 245 3.29 -2.50 -23.69
CA ALA A 245 3.22 -1.27 -24.46
C ALA A 245 1.90 -1.17 -25.27
N GLY A 246 1.24 -0.03 -25.21
CA GLY A 246 -0.04 0.20 -25.90
C GLY A 246 -1.28 -0.27 -25.13
N THR A 247 -1.12 -0.86 -23.96
CA THR A 247 -2.24 -1.31 -23.13
C THR A 247 -2.99 -0.13 -22.52
N ASP A 248 -4.29 -0.05 -22.74
CA ASP A 248 -5.23 0.86 -22.06
C ASP A 248 -5.82 0.20 -20.80
N CYS A 249 -5.94 -1.13 -20.78
CA CYS A 249 -6.47 -1.90 -19.68
C CYS A 249 -5.72 -3.23 -19.50
N GLY A 250 -4.93 -3.35 -18.44
CA GLY A 250 -4.29 -4.58 -18.02
C GLY A 250 -5.13 -5.30 -16.97
N VAL A 251 -5.45 -6.56 -17.22
CA VAL A 251 -6.27 -7.40 -16.33
C VAL A 251 -5.46 -8.59 -15.87
N THR A 252 -5.41 -8.81 -14.55
CA THR A 252 -4.88 -10.05 -13.98
C THR A 252 -5.99 -10.84 -13.31
N LEU A 253 -6.17 -12.10 -13.71
CA LEU A 253 -7.14 -13.04 -13.15
C LEU A 253 -6.39 -14.07 -12.31
N ARG A 254 -6.57 -14.02 -10.99
CA ARG A 254 -5.93 -14.97 -10.07
C ARG A 254 -6.96 -15.92 -9.47
N GLU A 255 -6.79 -17.22 -9.70
CA GLU A 255 -7.58 -18.23 -9.02
C GLU A 255 -7.10 -18.40 -7.57
N LEU A 256 -7.91 -17.99 -6.60
CA LEU A 256 -7.60 -18.11 -5.17
C LEU A 256 -7.85 -19.53 -4.68
N GLU A 257 -8.99 -20.09 -5.10
CA GLU A 257 -9.46 -21.45 -4.84
C GLU A 257 -10.38 -21.86 -5.99
N PRO A 258 -10.66 -23.17 -6.18
CA PRO A 258 -11.55 -23.62 -7.25
C PRO A 258 -12.89 -22.89 -7.23
N GLY A 259 -13.22 -22.23 -8.33
CA GLY A 259 -14.47 -21.45 -8.46
C GLY A 259 -14.44 -20.08 -7.79
N LYS A 260 -13.28 -19.56 -7.40
CA LYS A 260 -13.14 -18.19 -6.85
C LYS A 260 -11.96 -17.47 -7.45
N VAL A 261 -12.21 -16.42 -8.19
CA VAL A 261 -11.21 -15.65 -8.94
C VAL A 261 -11.16 -14.21 -8.45
N LYS A 262 -9.96 -13.76 -8.10
CA LYS A 262 -9.65 -12.33 -7.89
C LYS A 262 -9.30 -11.71 -9.22
N ILE A 263 -9.96 -10.60 -9.52
CA ILE A 263 -9.72 -9.75 -10.69
C ILE A 263 -8.96 -8.52 -10.21
N SER A 264 -7.89 -8.17 -10.90
CA SER A 264 -7.16 -6.92 -10.68
C SER A 264 -7.05 -6.18 -12.00
N LEU A 265 -7.52 -4.91 -12.02
CA LEU A 265 -7.42 -4.02 -13.15
C LEU A 265 -6.39 -2.92 -12.88
N ARG A 266 -5.64 -2.61 -13.93
CA ARG A 266 -4.81 -1.41 -14.00
C ARG A 266 -5.09 -0.75 -15.36
N THR A 267 -5.47 0.53 -15.34
CA THR A 267 -5.97 1.20 -16.53
C THR A 267 -5.30 2.55 -16.77
N GLY A 268 -5.17 2.91 -18.05
CA GLY A 268 -4.87 4.27 -18.48
C GLY A 268 -6.12 5.16 -18.43
N PRO A 269 -6.01 6.42 -18.92
CA PRO A 269 -7.07 7.43 -18.79
C PRO A 269 -8.35 7.11 -19.58
N ARG A 270 -8.30 6.17 -20.50
CA ARG A 270 -9.45 5.81 -21.37
C ARG A 270 -10.48 4.90 -20.70
N VAL A 271 -10.06 4.11 -19.73
CA VAL A 271 -10.91 3.13 -19.04
C VAL A 271 -10.91 3.42 -17.55
N ASN A 272 -12.08 3.60 -16.94
CA ASN A 272 -12.20 3.79 -15.51
C ASN A 272 -12.32 2.43 -14.81
N ALA A 273 -11.24 1.98 -14.14
CA ALA A 273 -11.18 0.70 -13.47
C ALA A 273 -12.26 0.55 -12.38
N THR A 274 -12.59 1.61 -11.65
CA THR A 274 -13.65 1.58 -10.61
C THR A 274 -15.01 1.27 -11.23
N LYS A 275 -15.35 1.90 -12.36
CA LYS A 275 -16.63 1.63 -13.05
C LYS A 275 -16.71 0.18 -13.52
N VAL A 276 -15.63 -0.36 -14.12
CA VAL A 276 -15.57 -1.76 -14.54
C VAL A 276 -15.73 -2.69 -13.36
N CYS A 277 -14.96 -2.50 -12.29
CA CYS A 277 -15.04 -3.36 -11.10
C CYS A 277 -16.37 -3.24 -10.35
N ALA A 278 -17.04 -2.08 -10.36
CA ALA A 278 -18.37 -1.92 -9.75
C ALA A 278 -19.42 -2.82 -10.42
N LEU A 279 -19.36 -3.02 -11.75
CA LEU A 279 -20.23 -3.96 -12.47
C LEU A 279 -19.98 -5.43 -12.04
N LEU A 280 -18.81 -5.72 -11.48
CA LEU A 280 -18.39 -7.02 -11.00
C LEU A 280 -18.50 -7.17 -9.47
N GLY A 281 -19.16 -6.20 -8.79
CA GLY A 281 -19.31 -6.23 -7.34
C GLY A 281 -18.06 -5.86 -6.57
N GLY A 282 -17.10 -5.19 -7.21
CA GLY A 282 -15.84 -4.73 -6.63
C GLY A 282 -15.72 -3.20 -6.58
N GLY A 283 -14.49 -2.71 -6.43
CA GLY A 283 -14.22 -1.26 -6.33
C GLY A 283 -12.73 -0.96 -6.37
N GLY A 284 -12.39 0.30 -6.10
CA GLY A 284 -11.02 0.80 -6.10
C GLY A 284 -10.92 2.23 -6.64
N HIS A 285 -9.76 2.58 -7.16
CA HIS A 285 -9.48 3.88 -7.79
C HIS A 285 -9.68 3.83 -9.31
N ALA A 286 -9.79 5.01 -9.94
CA ALA A 286 -10.01 5.13 -11.39
C ALA A 286 -8.96 4.39 -12.24
N ALA A 287 -7.70 4.36 -11.80
CA ALA A 287 -6.60 3.68 -12.50
C ALA A 287 -6.30 2.27 -11.97
N ALA A 288 -6.83 1.88 -10.79
CA ALA A 288 -6.51 0.61 -10.14
C ALA A 288 -7.69 0.11 -9.30
N ALA A 289 -8.32 -0.96 -9.72
CA ALA A 289 -9.48 -1.52 -9.03
C ALA A 289 -9.44 -3.06 -9.05
N GLY A 290 -10.28 -3.68 -8.22
CA GLY A 290 -10.38 -5.13 -8.14
C GLY A 290 -11.77 -5.61 -7.78
N ALA A 291 -12.03 -6.87 -8.10
CA ALA A 291 -13.24 -7.60 -7.74
C ALA A 291 -12.90 -9.05 -7.41
N THR A 292 -13.80 -9.74 -6.73
CA THR A 292 -13.69 -11.19 -6.52
C THR A 292 -14.98 -11.85 -6.98
N LEU A 293 -14.89 -12.79 -7.90
CA LEU A 293 -16.04 -13.52 -8.43
C LEU A 293 -16.06 -14.98 -7.97
N SER A 294 -17.24 -15.48 -7.72
CA SER A 294 -17.50 -16.92 -7.61
C SER A 294 -17.66 -17.49 -9.02
N ALA A 295 -16.56 -17.82 -9.68
CA ALA A 295 -16.51 -18.19 -11.09
C ALA A 295 -15.22 -18.96 -11.41
N THR A 296 -15.18 -19.67 -12.52
CA THR A 296 -13.95 -20.19 -13.13
C THR A 296 -13.14 -19.06 -13.79
N LEU A 297 -11.86 -19.29 -14.08
CA LEU A 297 -11.02 -18.31 -14.81
C LEU A 297 -11.64 -17.91 -16.17
N SER A 298 -12.25 -18.89 -16.88
CA SER A 298 -12.91 -18.63 -18.17
C SER A 298 -14.15 -17.74 -18.02
N GLU A 299 -15.00 -17.99 -17.04
CA GLU A 299 -16.19 -17.20 -16.78
C GLU A 299 -15.81 -15.78 -16.28
N ALA A 300 -14.81 -15.68 -15.38
CA ALA A 300 -14.29 -14.40 -14.91
C ALA A 300 -13.70 -13.57 -16.06
N LYS A 301 -12.98 -14.21 -17.01
CA LYS A 301 -12.48 -13.56 -18.23
C LYS A 301 -13.61 -12.97 -19.06
N GLN A 302 -14.66 -13.75 -19.33
CA GLN A 302 -15.81 -13.27 -20.09
C GLN A 302 -16.52 -12.12 -19.39
N ALA A 303 -16.73 -12.23 -18.08
CA ALA A 303 -17.39 -11.18 -17.30
C ALA A 303 -16.62 -9.85 -17.32
N VAL A 304 -15.28 -9.90 -17.18
CA VAL A 304 -14.47 -8.68 -17.19
C VAL A 304 -14.40 -8.04 -18.59
N LEU A 305 -14.33 -8.83 -19.66
CA LEU A 305 -14.37 -8.29 -21.04
C LEU A 305 -15.70 -7.59 -21.30
N GLN A 306 -16.83 -8.20 -20.93
CA GLN A 306 -18.15 -7.57 -21.07
C GLN A 306 -18.25 -6.25 -20.27
N ALA A 307 -17.73 -6.24 -19.03
CA ALA A 307 -17.74 -5.05 -18.21
C ALA A 307 -16.84 -3.91 -18.79
N ILE A 308 -15.71 -4.26 -19.39
CA ILE A 308 -14.83 -3.30 -20.09
C ILE A 308 -15.57 -2.72 -21.30
N ASP A 309 -16.19 -3.55 -22.14
CA ASP A 309 -16.94 -3.11 -23.33
C ASP A 309 -18.08 -2.15 -22.96
N MET A 310 -18.79 -2.42 -21.86
CA MET A 310 -19.88 -1.55 -21.39
C MET A 310 -19.35 -0.17 -20.95
N VAL A 311 -18.21 -0.10 -20.29
CA VAL A 311 -17.64 1.17 -19.79
C VAL A 311 -16.94 1.95 -20.90
N ALA A 312 -16.31 1.25 -21.86
CA ALA A 312 -15.64 1.89 -23.00
C ALA A 312 -16.61 2.45 -24.05
N GLY A 313 -17.86 1.99 -24.07
CA GLY A 313 -18.93 2.47 -24.95
C GLY A 313 -19.69 3.70 -24.43
N GLU A 314 -19.40 4.14 -23.19
CA GLU A 314 -19.96 5.38 -22.60
C GLU A 314 -19.08 6.60 -22.95
#